data_c42c86fca0ea3248cba63cf6dc89d8bf
#
_entry.id   c42c86fca0ea3248cba63cf6dc89d8bf
#
_cell.length_a   1.000
_cell.length_b   1.000
_cell.length_c   1.000
_cell.angle_alpha   90.00
_cell.angle_beta   90.00
_cell.angle_gamma   90.00
#
_symmetry.space_group_name_H-M   'P 1'
#
loop_
_entity.id
_entity.type
_entity.pdbx_description
1 polymer ?
#
loop_
_entity_poly.entity_id
_entity_poly.type
_entity_poly.pdbx_seq_one_letter_code
_entity_poly.pdbx_strand_id
1 'polypeptide(L)'
;MSLLALAAAAAAQPICADRPAKANAVCTVPAGRFQMEVGAVDWTRIKEGGATVDSTTVGSSLFKLGLSDRSDLEINLTPYVKIKGDGGSASGFGDTIVRYKYRLTDDGAPVQLAILPFVKLPTAKHDIGDGKVEGGLAVPVSFALAGPVSATLGPEVDALADVDGHGYHPALVNVLNLTAAVTTRLSISGELWSSINFDPVETISQASADVATAYVIGNDVQLDAGANFGLTRETPDLEFYAGVSARF
;
A
#
# COMPACT_ATOMS: atom_id res chain seq x y z
N MET A 1 -3.18 54.00 -6.47
CA MET A 1 -4.11 52.94 -6.04
C MET A 1 -3.36 51.62 -6.11
N SER A 2 -2.83 51.14 -4.98
CA SER A 2 -2.13 49.87 -4.92
C SER A 2 -3.16 48.76 -4.70
N LEU A 3 -3.29 47.85 -5.68
CA LEU A 3 -4.02 46.59 -5.50
C LEU A 3 -3.14 45.65 -4.64
N LEU A 4 -3.47 45.54 -3.36
CA LEU A 4 -3.03 44.41 -2.57
C LEU A 4 -3.77 43.17 -3.09
N ALA A 5 -3.08 42.31 -3.82
CA ALA A 5 -3.56 40.97 -4.07
C ALA A 5 -3.49 40.18 -2.73
N LEU A 6 -4.64 39.97 -2.12
CA LEU A 6 -4.76 38.93 -1.05
C LEU A 6 -4.49 37.59 -1.71
N ALA A 7 -3.31 37.04 -1.50
CA ALA A 7 -3.07 35.63 -1.75
C ALA A 7 -3.97 34.85 -0.78
N ALA A 8 -5.04 34.26 -1.28
CA ALA A 8 -5.81 33.29 -0.52
C ALA A 8 -4.85 32.16 -0.16
N ALA A 9 -4.56 32.00 1.15
CA ALA A 9 -3.82 30.85 1.63
C ALA A 9 -4.64 29.60 1.24
N ALA A 10 -4.12 28.80 0.32
CA ALA A 10 -4.72 27.51 0.00
C ALA A 10 -4.85 26.74 1.32
N ALA A 11 -6.05 26.26 1.64
CA ALA A 11 -6.27 25.43 2.81
C ALA A 11 -5.33 24.24 2.70
N ALA A 12 -4.53 24.01 3.77
CA ALA A 12 -3.59 22.90 3.77
C ALA A 12 -4.35 21.59 3.58
N GLN A 13 -4.02 20.88 2.50
CA GLN A 13 -4.66 19.60 2.19
C GLN A 13 -4.27 18.56 3.25
N PRO A 14 -5.18 17.66 3.65
CA PRO A 14 -4.86 16.55 4.55
C PRO A 14 -3.71 15.71 3.99
N ILE A 15 -3.03 14.99 4.89
CA ILE A 15 -1.98 14.04 4.50
C ILE A 15 -2.50 13.03 3.46
N CYS A 16 -1.69 12.75 2.43
CA CYS A 16 -1.98 11.77 1.39
C CYS A 16 -1.30 10.44 1.72
N ALA A 17 -1.84 9.70 2.67
CA ALA A 17 -1.30 8.41 3.05
C ALA A 17 -1.89 7.28 2.17
N ASP A 18 -1.02 6.31 1.75
CA ASP A 18 -1.48 5.05 1.16
C ASP A 18 -1.98 4.09 2.26
N ARG A 19 -1.40 4.17 3.46
CA ARG A 19 -1.88 3.45 4.64
C ARG A 19 -3.26 3.95 5.09
N PRO A 20 -4.10 3.09 5.67
CA PRO A 20 -3.90 1.67 6.02
C PRO A 20 -4.29 0.66 4.93
N ALA A 21 -4.87 1.09 3.81
CA ALA A 21 -5.44 0.22 2.79
C ALA A 21 -4.37 -0.46 1.92
N LYS A 22 -4.73 -1.55 1.25
CA LYS A 22 -3.96 -2.11 0.13
C LYS A 22 -4.17 -1.28 -1.14
N ALA A 23 -5.33 -0.62 -1.27
CA ALA A 23 -5.57 0.34 -2.33
C ALA A 23 -4.66 1.56 -2.19
N ASN A 24 -3.80 1.81 -3.18
CA ASN A 24 -2.97 3.00 -3.21
C ASN A 24 -3.83 4.27 -3.32
N ALA A 25 -3.46 5.34 -2.59
CA ALA A 25 -4.11 6.64 -2.72
C ALA A 25 -3.81 7.28 -4.09
N VAL A 26 -4.80 7.96 -4.66
CA VAL A 26 -4.64 8.67 -5.95
C VAL A 26 -3.90 10.00 -5.78
N CYS A 27 -4.03 10.63 -4.61
CA CYS A 27 -3.36 11.90 -4.31
C CYS A 27 -1.83 11.76 -4.28
N THR A 28 -1.13 12.86 -4.48
CA THR A 28 0.34 12.96 -4.44
C THR A 28 0.78 13.85 -3.27
N VAL A 29 2.00 13.66 -2.81
CA VAL A 29 2.63 14.57 -1.85
C VAL A 29 2.90 15.91 -2.54
N PRO A 30 2.55 17.07 -1.95
CA PRO A 30 2.80 18.37 -2.55
C PRO A 30 4.28 18.59 -2.90
N ALA A 31 4.54 19.34 -3.98
CA ALA A 31 5.90 19.61 -4.46
C ALA A 31 6.84 20.11 -3.35
N GLY A 32 8.01 19.48 -3.24
CA GLY A 32 9.03 19.81 -2.24
C GLY A 32 8.73 19.35 -0.81
N ARG A 33 7.56 18.73 -0.55
CA ARG A 33 7.25 18.14 0.74
C ARG A 33 7.74 16.69 0.81
N PHE A 34 8.05 16.26 2.01
CA PHE A 34 8.43 14.90 2.33
C PHE A 34 7.37 14.25 3.22
N GLN A 35 7.04 13.01 2.95
CA GLN A 35 6.11 12.21 3.76
C GLN A 35 6.73 10.85 4.06
N MET A 36 6.51 10.37 5.28
CA MET A 36 6.93 9.04 5.73
C MET A 36 5.72 8.30 6.28
N GLU A 37 5.54 7.06 5.85
CA GLU A 37 4.51 6.15 6.36
C GLU A 37 5.20 4.93 6.94
N VAL A 38 4.99 4.66 8.22
CA VAL A 38 5.67 3.58 8.95
C VAL A 38 4.64 2.58 9.44
N GLY A 39 4.74 1.33 8.98
CA GLY A 39 4.12 0.17 9.63
C GLY A 39 4.90 -0.16 10.90
N ALA A 40 4.38 0.25 12.05
CA ALA A 40 5.05 -0.01 13.33
C ALA A 40 5.18 -1.52 13.58
N VAL A 41 4.11 -2.25 13.29
CA VAL A 41 4.06 -3.71 13.32
C VAL A 41 3.01 -4.20 12.32
N ASP A 42 3.33 -5.32 11.70
CA ASP A 42 2.44 -6.10 10.87
C ASP A 42 2.71 -7.57 11.21
N TRP A 43 1.67 -8.29 11.60
CA TRP A 43 1.74 -9.70 11.93
C TRP A 43 0.72 -10.49 11.14
N THR A 44 1.19 -11.54 10.48
CA THR A 44 0.37 -12.44 9.68
C THR A 44 0.46 -13.87 10.18
N ARG A 45 -0.61 -14.62 9.98
CA ARG A 45 -0.66 -16.07 10.20
C ARG A 45 -1.30 -16.79 9.04
N ILE A 46 -0.65 -17.83 8.57
CA ILE A 46 -1.22 -18.80 7.63
C ILE A 46 -1.16 -20.19 8.22
N LYS A 47 -2.24 -20.97 8.06
CA LYS A 47 -2.33 -22.37 8.43
C LYS A 47 -2.66 -23.19 7.21
N GLU A 48 -1.75 -24.04 6.83
CA GLU A 48 -1.92 -24.91 5.66
C GLU A 48 -1.38 -26.31 5.94
N GLY A 49 -2.14 -27.35 5.57
CA GLY A 49 -1.70 -28.75 5.70
C GLY A 49 -1.34 -29.19 7.12
N GLY A 50 -1.83 -28.50 8.16
CA GLY A 50 -1.49 -28.75 9.57
C GLY A 50 -0.27 -27.97 10.06
N ALA A 51 0.48 -27.32 9.17
CA ALA A 51 1.57 -26.41 9.53
C ALA A 51 1.02 -25.00 9.83
N THR A 52 1.74 -24.28 10.69
CA THR A 52 1.45 -22.86 10.97
C THR A 52 2.70 -22.03 10.69
N VAL A 53 2.54 -20.95 9.92
CA VAL A 53 3.59 -19.97 9.67
C VAL A 53 3.12 -18.61 10.16
N ASP A 54 3.90 -18.00 11.04
CA ASP A 54 3.74 -16.62 11.49
C ASP A 54 4.81 -15.75 10.83
N SER A 55 4.42 -14.61 10.28
CA SER A 55 5.34 -13.56 9.86
C SER A 55 5.12 -12.31 10.68
N THR A 56 6.21 -11.62 11.02
CA THR A 56 6.17 -10.32 11.71
C THR A 56 7.09 -9.37 11.01
N THR A 57 6.54 -8.27 10.51
CA THR A 57 7.28 -7.16 9.93
C THR A 57 7.25 -5.97 10.88
N VAL A 58 8.39 -5.34 11.09
CA VAL A 58 8.53 -4.18 11.98
C VAL A 58 9.21 -3.05 11.24
N GLY A 59 8.60 -1.86 11.27
CA GLY A 59 9.18 -0.64 10.74
C GLY A 59 9.18 -0.56 9.22
N SER A 60 8.32 -1.33 8.50
CA SER A 60 8.14 -1.14 7.06
C SER A 60 7.82 0.32 6.77
N SER A 61 8.65 0.98 5.98
CA SER A 61 8.61 2.43 5.83
C SER A 61 8.52 2.81 4.36
N LEU A 62 7.50 3.59 4.01
CA LEU A 62 7.33 4.21 2.71
C LEU A 62 7.70 5.69 2.81
N PHE A 63 8.77 6.07 2.12
CA PHE A 63 9.26 7.44 2.00
C PHE A 63 8.76 8.03 0.69
N LYS A 64 8.10 9.19 0.75
CA LYS A 64 7.55 9.88 -0.41
C LYS A 64 8.12 11.28 -0.51
N LEU A 65 8.58 11.66 -1.70
CA LEU A 65 9.05 13.01 -2.01
C LEU A 65 8.20 13.59 -3.14
N GLY A 66 7.48 14.67 -2.86
CA GLY A 66 6.73 15.40 -3.87
C GLY A 66 7.66 16.07 -4.87
N LEU A 67 7.61 15.63 -6.13
CA LEU A 67 8.42 16.19 -7.22
C LEU A 67 7.69 17.33 -7.94
N SER A 68 6.36 17.23 -7.99
CA SER A 68 5.45 18.24 -8.53
C SER A 68 4.10 18.11 -7.83
N ASP A 69 3.14 18.99 -8.12
CA ASP A 69 1.78 18.90 -7.58
C ASP A 69 1.02 17.64 -8.09
N ARG A 70 1.60 16.93 -9.06
CA ARG A 70 1.00 15.73 -9.66
C ARG A 70 1.85 14.48 -9.55
N SER A 71 3.06 14.56 -8.99
CA SER A 71 3.94 13.40 -8.95
C SER A 71 4.79 13.37 -7.69
N ASP A 72 5.03 12.19 -7.20
CA ASP A 72 6.01 11.90 -6.16
C ASP A 72 6.86 10.67 -6.49
N LEU A 73 8.03 10.63 -5.89
CA LEU A 73 8.91 9.47 -5.87
C LEU A 73 8.76 8.79 -4.52
N GLU A 74 8.59 7.48 -4.55
CA GLU A 74 8.36 6.69 -3.35
C GLU A 74 9.40 5.58 -3.22
N ILE A 75 9.90 5.36 -2.00
CA ILE A 75 10.83 4.26 -1.68
C ILE A 75 10.28 3.53 -0.47
N ASN A 76 9.97 2.24 -0.63
CA ASN A 76 9.61 1.37 0.48
C ASN A 76 10.81 0.56 0.94
N LEU A 77 11.09 0.61 2.24
CA LEU A 77 12.11 -0.17 2.92
C LEU A 77 11.47 -1.04 4.00
N THR A 78 11.91 -2.28 4.12
CA THR A 78 11.44 -3.20 5.16
C THR A 78 12.63 -3.62 6.02
N PRO A 79 12.92 -2.90 7.11
CA PRO A 79 14.14 -3.10 7.90
C PRO A 79 14.17 -4.41 8.68
N TYR A 80 13.01 -4.98 9.02
CA TYR A 80 12.96 -6.22 9.75
C TYR A 80 11.73 -7.05 9.41
N VAL A 81 12.00 -8.30 9.02
CA VAL A 81 11.00 -9.37 8.84
C VAL A 81 11.45 -10.56 9.66
N LYS A 82 10.53 -11.21 10.34
CA LYS A 82 10.74 -12.51 11.00
C LYS A 82 9.65 -13.47 10.56
N ILE A 83 10.06 -14.58 9.98
CA ILE A 83 9.18 -15.69 9.60
C ILE A 83 9.46 -16.84 10.57
N LYS A 84 8.41 -17.42 11.13
CA LYS A 84 8.49 -18.56 12.05
C LYS A 84 7.49 -19.63 11.63
N GLY A 85 7.96 -20.84 11.38
CA GLY A 85 7.15 -22.01 11.11
C GLY A 85 7.61 -23.22 11.93
N ASP A 86 6.98 -24.35 11.72
CA ASP A 86 7.29 -25.60 12.43
C ASP A 86 8.72 -26.11 12.15
N GLY A 87 9.29 -25.76 10.98
CA GLY A 87 10.66 -26.13 10.58
C GLY A 87 11.75 -25.17 11.08
N GLY A 88 11.40 -24.09 11.79
CA GLY A 88 12.38 -23.11 12.27
C GLY A 88 11.95 -21.66 12.10
N SER A 89 12.94 -20.76 12.07
CA SER A 89 12.70 -19.33 11.85
C SER A 89 13.81 -18.68 11.06
N ALA A 90 13.43 -17.72 10.18
CA ALA A 90 14.32 -16.81 9.49
C ALA A 90 14.02 -15.36 9.90
N SER A 91 15.02 -14.50 9.84
CA SER A 91 14.83 -13.06 10.01
C SER A 91 15.87 -12.24 9.26
N GLY A 92 15.49 -11.06 8.82
CA GLY A 92 16.39 -10.18 8.06
C GLY A 92 15.66 -8.96 7.52
N PHE A 93 16.33 -8.27 6.59
CA PHE A 93 15.74 -7.20 5.80
C PHE A 93 14.82 -7.79 4.73
N GLY A 94 13.76 -7.07 4.38
CA GLY A 94 12.96 -7.32 3.19
C GLY A 94 13.49 -6.60 1.95
N ASP A 95 12.79 -6.75 0.84
CA ASP A 95 13.13 -6.09 -0.41
C ASP A 95 12.83 -4.58 -0.37
N THR A 96 13.57 -3.85 -1.20
CA THR A 96 13.35 -2.43 -1.44
C THR A 96 12.48 -2.27 -2.66
N ILE A 97 11.42 -1.44 -2.56
CA ILE A 97 10.57 -1.12 -3.71
C ILE A 97 10.71 0.37 -4.01
N VAL A 98 10.95 0.69 -5.28
CA VAL A 98 10.96 2.07 -5.79
C VAL A 98 9.74 2.25 -6.66
N ARG A 99 8.97 3.33 -6.42
CA ARG A 99 7.71 3.66 -7.12
C ARG A 99 7.78 5.09 -7.62
N TYR A 100 7.10 5.35 -8.72
CA TYR A 100 6.82 6.71 -9.18
C TYR A 100 5.32 6.88 -9.36
N LYS A 101 4.72 7.77 -8.57
CA LYS A 101 3.30 8.08 -8.67
C LYS A 101 3.09 9.31 -9.55
N TYR A 102 2.17 9.20 -10.51
CA TYR A 102 1.74 10.34 -11.32
C TYR A 102 0.21 10.41 -11.37
N ARG A 103 -0.35 11.49 -10.87
CA ARG A 103 -1.79 11.76 -10.91
C ARG A 103 -2.17 12.32 -12.28
N LEU A 104 -3.04 11.61 -12.99
CA LEU A 104 -3.49 11.93 -14.34
C LEU A 104 -4.59 12.98 -14.36
N THR A 105 -5.43 13.03 -13.33
CA THR A 105 -6.57 13.95 -13.23
C THR A 105 -6.23 15.21 -12.44
N ASP A 106 -7.00 16.28 -12.63
CA ASP A 106 -6.91 17.50 -11.83
C ASP A 106 -7.48 17.28 -10.43
N ASP A 107 -7.04 18.12 -9.46
CA ASP A 107 -7.65 18.16 -8.13
C ASP A 107 -9.13 18.51 -8.24
N GLY A 108 -9.97 17.76 -7.49
CA GLY A 108 -11.42 17.96 -7.51
C GLY A 108 -12.15 17.36 -8.70
N ALA A 109 -11.48 16.66 -9.62
CA ALA A 109 -12.18 15.90 -10.66
C ALA A 109 -13.07 14.82 -10.00
N PRO A 110 -14.28 14.56 -10.53
CA PRO A 110 -15.23 13.62 -9.92
C PRO A 110 -14.69 12.19 -9.87
N VAL A 111 -13.81 11.84 -10.79
CA VAL A 111 -13.03 10.61 -10.81
C VAL A 111 -11.56 10.97 -10.77
N GLN A 112 -10.87 10.53 -9.75
CA GLN A 112 -9.43 10.71 -9.58
C GLN A 112 -8.70 9.47 -10.11
N LEU A 113 -7.61 9.67 -10.83
CA LEU A 113 -6.83 8.61 -11.48
C LEU A 113 -5.34 8.89 -11.34
N ALA A 114 -4.57 7.88 -10.96
CA ALA A 114 -3.12 7.92 -10.97
C ALA A 114 -2.52 6.65 -11.60
N ILE A 115 -1.25 6.70 -11.93
CA ILE A 115 -0.43 5.55 -12.31
C ILE A 115 0.76 5.44 -11.37
N LEU A 116 1.09 4.20 -11.00
CA LEU A 116 2.21 3.86 -10.12
C LEU A 116 3.03 2.71 -10.75
N PRO A 117 3.93 2.97 -11.70
CA PRO A 117 4.96 2.00 -12.03
C PRO A 117 5.89 1.80 -10.84
N PHE A 118 6.33 0.56 -10.63
CA PHE A 118 7.25 0.22 -9.56
C PHE A 118 8.24 -0.88 -9.95
N VAL A 119 9.34 -0.93 -9.20
CA VAL A 119 10.33 -2.00 -9.28
C VAL A 119 10.70 -2.46 -7.88
N LYS A 120 10.67 -3.77 -7.65
CA LYS A 120 11.23 -4.45 -6.47
C LYS A 120 12.67 -4.82 -6.75
N LEU A 121 13.57 -4.39 -5.87
CA LEU A 121 14.98 -4.69 -5.91
C LEU A 121 15.29 -5.82 -4.92
N PRO A 122 16.07 -6.84 -5.28
CA PRO A 122 16.36 -8.01 -4.44
C PRO A 122 17.38 -7.67 -3.35
N THR A 123 17.00 -6.81 -2.43
CA THR A 123 17.84 -6.37 -1.30
C THR A 123 17.58 -7.18 -0.04
N ALA A 124 16.56 -8.02 -0.03
CA ALA A 124 16.22 -8.87 1.11
C ALA A 124 17.37 -9.83 1.45
N LYS A 125 17.43 -10.19 2.72
CA LYS A 125 18.28 -11.29 3.16
C LYS A 125 17.82 -12.59 2.50
N HIS A 126 18.77 -13.43 2.12
CA HIS A 126 18.51 -14.82 1.74
C HIS A 126 17.58 -15.47 2.79
N ASP A 127 16.62 -16.25 2.46
CA ASP A 127 15.55 -16.81 3.29
C ASP A 127 14.39 -15.84 3.64
N ILE A 128 14.45 -14.56 3.20
CA ILE A 128 13.35 -13.59 3.34
C ILE A 128 12.79 -13.19 1.98
N GLY A 129 13.65 -12.91 1.01
CA GLY A 129 13.27 -12.57 -0.36
C GLY A 129 13.63 -13.68 -1.35
N ASP A 130 13.12 -13.55 -2.56
CA ASP A 130 13.37 -14.47 -3.69
C ASP A 130 14.67 -14.20 -4.45
N GLY A 131 15.32 -13.06 -4.19
CA GLY A 131 16.56 -12.64 -4.86
C GLY A 131 16.34 -12.20 -6.32
N LYS A 132 15.13 -11.86 -6.73
CA LYS A 132 14.78 -11.47 -8.09
C LYS A 132 14.34 -10.01 -8.16
N VAL A 133 14.62 -9.37 -9.30
CA VAL A 133 14.04 -8.08 -9.64
C VAL A 133 12.64 -8.34 -10.18
N GLU A 134 11.65 -7.66 -9.64
CA GLU A 134 10.26 -7.74 -10.09
C GLU A 134 9.70 -6.32 -10.21
N GLY A 135 8.53 -6.18 -10.81
CA GLY A 135 7.92 -4.87 -10.92
C GLY A 135 6.53 -4.94 -11.51
N GLY A 136 5.88 -3.81 -11.53
CA GLY A 136 4.49 -3.75 -11.98
C GLY A 136 4.01 -2.34 -12.21
N LEU A 137 2.71 -2.25 -12.49
CA LEU A 137 1.98 -1.00 -12.69
C LEU A 137 0.64 -1.09 -11.98
N ALA A 138 0.46 -0.26 -10.93
CA ALA A 138 -0.84 -0.03 -10.32
C ALA A 138 -1.52 1.19 -10.94
N VAL A 139 -2.85 1.15 -11.03
CA VAL A 139 -3.68 2.23 -11.60
C VAL A 139 -4.84 2.54 -10.65
N PRO A 140 -4.59 3.22 -9.51
CA PRO A 140 -5.65 3.55 -8.58
C PRO A 140 -6.65 4.54 -9.18
N VAL A 141 -7.93 4.26 -8.96
CA VAL A 141 -9.07 5.09 -9.40
C VAL A 141 -9.97 5.35 -8.19
N SER A 142 -10.16 6.61 -7.81
CA SER A 142 -10.98 6.98 -6.66
C SER A 142 -12.11 7.93 -7.04
N PHE A 143 -13.28 7.76 -6.42
CA PHE A 143 -14.45 8.59 -6.64
C PHE A 143 -15.37 8.62 -5.42
N ALA A 144 -16.07 9.74 -5.26
CA ALA A 144 -17.11 9.85 -4.24
C ALA A 144 -18.33 9.02 -4.63
N LEU A 145 -18.92 8.33 -3.67
CA LEU A 145 -20.20 7.59 -3.85
C LEU A 145 -21.37 8.43 -3.36
N ALA A 146 -21.69 8.34 -2.08
CA ALA A 146 -22.81 9.06 -1.46
C ALA A 146 -22.44 9.49 -0.04
N GLY A 147 -22.83 10.72 0.33
CA GLY A 147 -22.54 11.26 1.65
C GLY A 147 -21.02 11.26 1.95
N PRO A 148 -20.59 10.69 3.08
CA PRO A 148 -19.18 10.66 3.46
C PRO A 148 -18.40 9.46 2.89
N VAL A 149 -18.96 8.71 1.94
CA VAL A 149 -18.37 7.47 1.42
C VAL A 149 -17.70 7.70 0.09
N SER A 150 -16.48 7.19 -0.04
CA SER A 150 -15.72 7.10 -1.29
C SER A 150 -15.35 5.67 -1.62
N ALA A 151 -15.09 5.40 -2.89
CA ALA A 151 -14.55 4.14 -3.38
C ALA A 151 -13.21 4.36 -4.04
N THR A 152 -12.29 3.41 -3.87
CA THR A 152 -11.05 3.32 -4.61
C THR A 152 -10.91 1.93 -5.21
N LEU A 153 -10.69 1.88 -6.52
CA LEU A 153 -10.34 0.66 -7.25
C LEU A 153 -8.82 0.67 -7.47
N GLY A 154 -8.17 -0.47 -7.29
CA GLY A 154 -6.73 -0.63 -7.45
C GLY A 154 -6.38 -1.81 -8.36
N PRO A 155 -6.67 -1.74 -9.68
CA PRO A 155 -6.13 -2.73 -10.61
C PRO A 155 -4.61 -2.55 -10.73
N GLU A 156 -3.89 -3.69 -10.72
CA GLU A 156 -2.43 -3.75 -10.83
C GLU A 156 -2.05 -4.97 -11.65
N VAL A 157 -1.00 -4.84 -12.45
CA VAL A 157 -0.37 -5.92 -13.18
C VAL A 157 1.11 -5.98 -12.82
N ASP A 158 1.58 -7.17 -12.47
CA ASP A 158 2.95 -7.41 -12.08
C ASP A 158 3.65 -8.36 -13.05
N ALA A 159 4.96 -8.21 -13.14
CA ALA A 159 5.87 -9.17 -13.73
C ALA A 159 6.69 -9.80 -12.60
N LEU A 160 6.33 -11.02 -12.24
CA LEU A 160 6.96 -11.78 -11.15
C LEU A 160 7.91 -12.81 -11.75
N ALA A 161 8.98 -13.12 -11.04
CA ALA A 161 9.92 -14.15 -11.45
C ALA A 161 9.31 -15.54 -11.29
N ASP A 162 9.55 -16.43 -12.26
CA ASP A 162 9.11 -17.81 -12.19
C ASP A 162 9.76 -18.54 -11.01
N VAL A 163 8.98 -19.38 -10.31
CA VAL A 163 9.46 -20.11 -9.12
C VAL A 163 10.60 -21.07 -9.46
N ASP A 164 10.67 -21.56 -10.70
CA ASP A 164 11.78 -22.38 -11.20
C ASP A 164 13.06 -21.57 -11.51
N GLY A 165 13.00 -20.23 -11.39
CA GLY A 165 14.09 -19.30 -11.60
C GLY A 165 14.37 -18.95 -13.06
N HIS A 166 13.54 -19.36 -14.02
CA HIS A 166 13.72 -19.20 -15.46
C HIS A 166 12.59 -18.39 -16.11
N GLY A 167 12.67 -17.09 -16.11
CA GLY A 167 11.71 -16.22 -16.77
C GLY A 167 10.85 -15.40 -15.82
N TYR A 168 9.76 -14.88 -16.37
CA TYR A 168 8.79 -14.05 -15.67
C TYR A 168 7.39 -14.36 -16.16
N HIS A 169 6.45 -14.29 -15.25
CA HIS A 169 5.02 -14.44 -15.55
C HIS A 169 4.23 -13.24 -15.03
N PRO A 170 3.03 -12.98 -15.56
CA PRO A 170 2.17 -11.92 -15.03
C PRO A 170 1.47 -12.36 -13.75
N ALA A 171 1.18 -11.36 -12.88
CA ALA A 171 0.16 -11.46 -11.86
C ALA A 171 -0.83 -10.30 -12.00
N LEU A 172 -2.10 -10.54 -11.65
CA LEU A 172 -3.16 -9.54 -11.66
C LEU A 172 -3.63 -9.31 -10.23
N VAL A 173 -3.51 -8.08 -9.76
CA VAL A 173 -4.01 -7.66 -8.45
C VAL A 173 -5.20 -6.74 -8.64
N ASN A 174 -6.22 -6.92 -7.80
CA ASN A 174 -7.39 -6.05 -7.77
C ASN A 174 -7.74 -5.70 -6.34
N VAL A 175 -8.09 -4.46 -6.13
CA VAL A 175 -8.56 -3.94 -4.84
C VAL A 175 -9.85 -3.17 -5.06
N LEU A 176 -10.82 -3.39 -4.19
CA LEU A 176 -11.99 -2.53 -4.02
C LEU A 176 -12.01 -2.04 -2.58
N ASN A 177 -11.72 -0.78 -2.37
CA ASN A 177 -11.78 -0.13 -1.07
C ASN A 177 -13.00 0.78 -0.99
N LEU A 178 -13.74 0.69 0.13
CA LEU A 178 -14.80 1.61 0.49
C LEU A 178 -14.42 2.31 1.79
N THR A 179 -14.26 3.63 1.75
CA THR A 179 -13.90 4.43 2.92
C THR A 179 -15.04 5.36 3.31
N ALA A 180 -15.43 5.33 4.58
CA ALA A 180 -16.41 6.25 5.18
C ALA A 180 -15.72 7.21 6.16
N ALA A 181 -15.87 8.52 5.94
CA ALA A 181 -15.47 9.55 6.89
C ALA A 181 -16.52 9.60 8.02
N VAL A 182 -16.21 8.99 9.18
CA VAL A 182 -17.12 8.95 10.35
C VAL A 182 -17.13 10.32 11.04
N THR A 183 -15.98 10.98 11.09
CA THR A 183 -15.83 12.37 11.55
C THR A 183 -14.86 13.11 10.62
N THR A 184 -14.58 14.36 10.90
CA THR A 184 -13.53 15.13 10.18
C THR A 184 -12.12 14.58 10.38
N ARG A 185 -11.91 13.66 11.33
CA ARG A 185 -10.59 13.09 11.69
C ARG A 185 -10.54 11.57 11.64
N LEU A 186 -11.68 10.90 11.74
CA LEU A 186 -11.78 9.45 11.80
C LEU A 186 -12.43 8.92 10.54
N SER A 187 -11.77 8.00 9.86
CA SER A 187 -12.31 7.19 8.79
C SER A 187 -12.24 5.71 9.12
N ILE A 188 -13.18 4.96 8.56
CA ILE A 188 -13.21 3.50 8.59
C ILE A 188 -13.30 3.03 7.15
N SER A 189 -12.55 2.01 6.80
CA SER A 189 -12.59 1.39 5.48
C SER A 189 -12.87 -0.10 5.56
N GLY A 190 -13.58 -0.60 4.56
CA GLY A 190 -13.69 -2.01 4.22
C GLY A 190 -13.10 -2.25 2.84
N GLU A 191 -12.38 -3.36 2.66
CA GLU A 191 -11.68 -3.65 1.42
C GLU A 191 -11.86 -5.11 1.02
N LEU A 192 -11.95 -5.34 -0.28
CA LEU A 192 -11.80 -6.66 -0.89
C LEU A 192 -10.57 -6.61 -1.78
N TRP A 193 -9.65 -7.52 -1.53
CA TRP A 193 -8.42 -7.67 -2.29
C TRP A 193 -8.36 -9.04 -2.93
N SER A 194 -7.75 -9.13 -4.12
CA SER A 194 -7.45 -10.39 -4.78
C SER A 194 -6.17 -10.29 -5.60
N SER A 195 -5.46 -11.42 -5.71
CA SER A 195 -4.31 -11.59 -6.60
C SER A 195 -4.41 -12.93 -7.30
N ILE A 196 -4.12 -12.95 -8.60
CA ILE A 196 -3.98 -14.17 -9.40
C ILE A 196 -2.58 -14.13 -9.98
N ASN A 197 -1.73 -15.02 -9.51
CA ASN A 197 -0.36 -15.21 -9.95
C ASN A 197 -0.34 -16.38 -10.94
N PHE A 198 0.06 -16.13 -12.21
CA PHE A 198 0.06 -17.10 -13.29
C PHE A 198 1.41 -17.81 -13.46
N ASP A 199 2.03 -18.23 -12.33
CA ASP A 199 3.28 -18.98 -12.40
C ASP A 199 3.13 -20.22 -13.27
N PRO A 200 4.10 -20.53 -14.17
CA PRO A 200 4.04 -21.69 -15.05
C PRO A 200 3.96 -23.04 -14.32
N VAL A 201 4.43 -23.13 -13.09
CA VAL A 201 4.37 -24.35 -12.27
C VAL A 201 2.99 -24.50 -11.64
N GLU A 202 2.43 -23.42 -11.07
CA GLU A 202 1.13 -23.43 -10.41
C GLU A 202 0.52 -22.03 -10.38
N THR A 203 -0.75 -21.92 -10.79
CA THR A 203 -1.49 -20.67 -10.63
C THR A 203 -1.95 -20.51 -9.18
N ILE A 204 -1.49 -19.45 -8.51
CA ILE A 204 -1.83 -19.13 -7.13
C ILE A 204 -2.91 -18.05 -7.10
N SER A 205 -4.02 -18.31 -6.40
CA SER A 205 -5.14 -17.38 -6.28
C SER A 205 -5.35 -17.00 -4.81
N GLN A 206 -5.18 -15.73 -4.51
CA GLN A 206 -5.33 -15.17 -3.18
C GLN A 206 -6.49 -14.17 -3.14
N ALA A 207 -7.18 -14.09 -2.01
CA ALA A 207 -8.19 -13.07 -1.75
C ALA A 207 -8.33 -12.83 -0.25
N SER A 208 -8.65 -11.58 0.13
CA SER A 208 -8.94 -11.19 1.51
C SER A 208 -10.10 -10.22 1.59
N ALA A 209 -10.75 -10.19 2.75
CA ALA A 209 -11.66 -9.13 3.18
C ALA A 209 -11.02 -8.39 4.36
N ASP A 210 -10.93 -7.07 4.27
CA ASP A 210 -10.10 -6.27 5.13
C ASP A 210 -10.91 -5.16 5.78
N VAL A 211 -10.56 -4.78 6.99
CA VAL A 211 -11.13 -3.63 7.70
C VAL A 211 -10.02 -2.79 8.30
N ALA A 212 -10.15 -1.48 8.20
CA ALA A 212 -9.15 -0.58 8.74
C ALA A 212 -9.76 0.72 9.26
N THR A 213 -8.98 1.43 10.06
CA THR A 213 -9.31 2.75 10.56
C THR A 213 -8.11 3.67 10.46
N ALA A 214 -8.36 4.93 10.15
CA ALA A 214 -7.35 5.99 10.16
C ALA A 214 -7.85 7.18 10.96
N TYR A 215 -6.95 7.75 11.79
CA TYR A 215 -7.21 8.94 12.60
C TYR A 215 -6.19 10.03 12.29
N VAL A 216 -6.66 11.16 11.78
CA VAL A 216 -5.81 12.29 11.37
C VAL A 216 -5.65 13.28 12.53
N ILE A 217 -4.39 13.63 12.82
CA ILE A 217 -4.01 14.63 13.83
C ILE A 217 -3.48 15.87 13.10
N GLY A 218 -4.25 16.94 13.14
CA GLY A 218 -3.97 18.12 12.31
C GLY A 218 -4.14 17.80 10.81
N ASN A 219 -3.20 18.22 9.97
CA ASN A 219 -3.21 17.96 8.54
C ASN A 219 -2.05 17.06 8.08
N ASP A 220 -1.10 16.80 8.96
CA ASP A 220 0.19 16.23 8.58
C ASP A 220 0.53 14.91 9.29
N VAL A 221 -0.32 14.42 10.20
CA VAL A 221 -0.09 13.16 10.90
C VAL A 221 -1.34 12.29 10.86
N GLN A 222 -1.16 11.00 10.58
CA GLN A 222 -2.20 9.97 10.62
C GLN A 222 -1.73 8.78 11.46
N LEU A 223 -2.60 8.28 12.32
CA LEU A 223 -2.47 6.97 12.95
C LEU A 223 -3.42 6.00 12.27
N ASP A 224 -3.02 4.78 12.11
CA ASP A 224 -3.84 3.76 11.47
C ASP A 224 -3.66 2.37 12.09
N ALA A 225 -4.69 1.55 11.94
CA ALA A 225 -4.68 0.13 12.28
C ALA A 225 -5.70 -0.63 11.44
N GLY A 226 -5.46 -1.92 11.25
CA GLY A 226 -6.39 -2.76 10.51
C GLY A 226 -6.18 -4.24 10.74
N ALA A 227 -7.08 -5.02 10.14
CA ALA A 227 -7.05 -6.46 10.10
C ALA A 227 -7.51 -6.97 8.73
N ASN A 228 -6.83 -7.99 8.23
CA ASN A 228 -7.17 -8.67 6.98
C ASN A 228 -7.51 -10.13 7.29
N PHE A 229 -8.51 -10.65 6.60
CA PHE A 229 -9.04 -12.01 6.76
C PHE A 229 -8.94 -12.73 5.43
N GLY A 230 -8.15 -13.79 5.37
CA GLY A 230 -7.98 -14.62 4.18
C GLY A 230 -9.27 -15.31 3.76
N LEU A 231 -9.56 -15.30 2.48
CA LEU A 231 -10.72 -15.94 1.87
C LEU A 231 -10.36 -17.17 1.03
N THR A 232 -9.06 -17.34 0.71
CA THR A 232 -8.55 -18.51 0.00
C THR A 232 -7.46 -19.19 0.82
N ARG A 233 -7.11 -20.43 0.46
CA ARG A 233 -6.14 -21.23 1.20
C ARG A 233 -4.72 -20.64 1.16
N GLU A 234 -4.37 -20.00 0.04
CA GLU A 234 -3.05 -19.42 -0.22
C GLU A 234 -2.89 -18.01 0.37
N THR A 235 -3.97 -17.46 0.94
CA THR A 235 -3.95 -16.16 1.63
C THR A 235 -3.73 -16.39 3.13
N PRO A 236 -2.92 -15.56 3.82
CA PRO A 236 -2.85 -15.60 5.27
C PRO A 236 -4.25 -15.56 5.91
N ASP A 237 -4.54 -16.50 6.83
CA ASP A 237 -5.83 -16.56 7.51
C ASP A 237 -6.16 -15.26 8.22
N LEU A 238 -5.12 -14.61 8.77
CA LEU A 238 -5.26 -13.42 9.58
C LEU A 238 -4.01 -12.56 9.52
N GLU A 239 -4.23 -11.26 9.41
CA GLU A 239 -3.21 -10.23 9.52
C GLU A 239 -3.71 -9.11 10.43
N PHE A 240 -2.83 -8.58 11.28
CA PHE A 240 -3.05 -7.37 12.08
C PHE A 240 -1.91 -6.41 11.87
N TYR A 241 -2.22 -5.15 11.67
CA TYR A 241 -1.21 -4.12 11.50
C TYR A 241 -1.61 -2.80 12.16
N ALA A 242 -0.59 -2.01 12.50
CA ALA A 242 -0.75 -0.63 12.96
C ALA A 242 0.42 0.22 12.49
N GLY A 243 0.18 1.51 12.31
CA GLY A 243 1.21 2.41 11.81
C GLY A 243 0.92 3.88 12.03
N VAL A 244 1.85 4.67 11.50
CA VAL A 244 1.80 6.12 11.54
C VAL A 244 2.32 6.69 10.24
N SER A 245 1.66 7.73 9.74
CA SER A 245 2.12 8.51 8.59
C SER A 245 2.34 9.95 9.04
N ALA A 246 3.41 10.59 8.58
CA ALA A 246 3.73 11.98 8.88
C ALA A 246 4.28 12.70 7.64
N ARG A 247 3.85 13.95 7.41
CA ARG A 247 4.31 14.81 6.33
C ARG A 247 5.02 16.04 6.90
N PHE A 248 6.14 16.43 6.28
CA PHE A 248 7.04 17.50 6.70
C PHE A 248 7.18 18.59 5.66
#